data_47c479be7fd1bbfd3a14934d59fbe7ae
#
_entry.id   47c479be7fd1bbfd3a14934d59fbe7ae
#
_cell.length_a   1.000
_cell.length_b   1.000
_cell.length_c   1.000
_cell.angle_alpha   90.00
_cell.angle_beta   90.00
_cell.angle_gamma   90.00
#
_symmetry.space_group_name_H-M   'P 1'
#
loop_
_entity.id
_entity.type
_entity.pdbx_description
1 polymer ?
#
loop_
_entity_poly.entity_id
_entity_poly.type
_entity_poly.pdbx_seq_one_letter_code
_entity_poly.pdbx_strand_id
1 'polypeptide(L)'
;MARLSLCLPPFSPDYSGVSSVFFDLPAVVAIHDASGCTGNYTGYDEPRWYGAGAAIFCSALRDIDAVMGDDEKLIGRMIAACRDLGPKLTALVGSPVPMVVGSDMKGIATELEARTGLPGFGFDTTGTAYYDRGVSAALIALLERFAEPSPSVPNTVGIVGATPLDFADGVDIHNLQDALQERGVEVTATLAMGYDLEALRRAASARVNLAVSRAGFLVSKWMYRRFGTPYLCGLPMGAASLKAYFQALGAMLEGELPEPRILKGEPPSEHPEVLVVGEQVQANAIRCALGTEFGVCDIAVGCIFGMEPDLALPGDRDLRDEAEIRNAMNSGPSLVVGDPFLEPLLRDDSVKFIPFPLYAVSSHQSPVAPVRHIGGRFNESFSALLRRPDPRADKCAGARGAEPVPRKLS
;
A
#
# COMPACT_ATOMS: atom_id res chain seq x y z
N MET A 1 23.84 -0.06 -7.56
CA MET A 1 23.73 1.22 -6.80
C MET A 1 22.45 1.88 -7.26
N ALA A 2 21.53 2.20 -6.33
CA ALA A 2 20.36 3.00 -6.65
C ALA A 2 20.82 4.36 -7.21
N ARG A 3 20.17 4.82 -8.28
CA ARG A 3 20.45 6.11 -8.91
C ARG A 3 19.58 7.17 -8.24
N LEU A 4 20.04 8.42 -8.27
CA LEU A 4 19.22 9.53 -7.79
C LEU A 4 17.98 9.70 -8.67
N SER A 5 16.81 9.89 -8.06
CA SER A 5 15.60 10.32 -8.76
C SER A 5 15.74 11.78 -9.19
N LEU A 6 15.32 12.08 -10.42
CA LEU A 6 15.36 13.42 -10.99
C LEU A 6 13.95 14.03 -11.12
N CYS A 7 12.95 13.17 -11.30
CA CYS A 7 11.57 13.58 -11.57
C CYS A 7 10.60 13.07 -10.48
N LEU A 8 10.86 11.87 -9.94
CA LEU A 8 9.95 11.26 -8.99
C LEU A 8 10.21 11.74 -7.55
N PRO A 9 9.15 12.04 -6.79
CA PRO A 9 9.28 12.23 -5.35
C PRO A 9 9.66 10.92 -4.67
N PRO A 10 10.15 10.96 -3.42
CA PRO A 10 10.28 9.73 -2.63
C PRO A 10 8.88 9.13 -2.38
N PHE A 11 8.76 7.82 -2.57
CA PHE A 11 7.53 7.10 -2.26
C PHE A 11 7.39 6.88 -0.76
N SER A 12 6.16 6.63 -0.30
CA SER A 12 5.86 6.46 1.13
C SER A 12 6.75 5.38 1.77
N PRO A 13 7.49 5.71 2.82
CA PRO A 13 8.46 4.82 3.46
C PRO A 13 7.83 3.88 4.50
N ASP A 14 8.62 2.94 4.98
CA ASP A 14 8.25 1.91 5.96
C ASP A 14 7.72 2.49 7.28
N TYR A 15 8.29 3.58 7.80
CA TYR A 15 7.81 4.22 9.02
C TYR A 15 6.39 4.79 8.87
N SER A 16 6.03 5.26 7.68
CA SER A 16 4.66 5.71 7.39
C SER A 16 3.70 4.54 7.37
N GLY A 17 4.11 3.39 6.82
CA GLY A 17 3.33 2.16 6.86
C GLY A 17 3.05 1.68 8.29
N VAL A 18 4.05 1.66 9.16
CA VAL A 18 3.86 1.32 10.59
C VAL A 18 2.91 2.30 11.24
N SER A 19 3.13 3.60 11.10
CA SER A 19 2.32 4.64 11.73
C SER A 19 0.86 4.58 11.30
N SER A 20 0.61 4.31 10.02
CA SER A 20 -0.72 4.15 9.43
C SER A 20 -1.49 2.97 10.02
N VAL A 21 -0.81 1.85 10.32
CA VAL A 21 -1.43 0.68 10.98
C VAL A 21 -1.88 1.02 12.40
N PHE A 22 -1.12 1.81 13.15
CA PHE A 22 -1.48 2.18 14.52
C PHE A 22 -2.55 3.30 14.59
N PHE A 23 -2.84 3.98 13.50
CA PHE A 23 -3.68 5.17 13.47
C PHE A 23 -5.07 5.00 14.13
N ASP A 24 -5.74 3.88 13.90
CA ASP A 24 -7.09 3.61 14.42
C ASP A 24 -7.08 3.02 15.84
N LEU A 25 -5.91 2.63 16.35
CA LEU A 25 -5.79 1.98 17.67
C LEU A 25 -5.64 3.00 18.79
N PRO A 26 -6.11 2.69 20.01
CA PRO A 26 -5.92 3.55 21.20
C PRO A 26 -4.44 3.49 21.65
N ALA A 27 -3.54 4.10 20.88
CA ALA A 27 -2.10 4.01 21.01
C ALA A 27 -1.43 5.37 21.24
N VAL A 28 -0.30 5.36 21.92
CA VAL A 28 0.69 6.43 21.86
C VAL A 28 1.83 5.95 20.97
N VAL A 29 2.04 6.63 19.86
CA VAL A 29 3.06 6.30 18.85
C VAL A 29 4.09 7.43 18.78
N ALA A 30 5.37 7.12 18.93
CA ALA A 30 6.43 8.08 18.69
C ALA A 30 7.24 7.67 17.45
N ILE A 31 7.26 8.53 16.44
CA ILE A 31 8.26 8.45 15.38
C ILE A 31 9.54 9.05 15.95
N HIS A 32 10.57 8.21 16.15
CA HIS A 32 11.86 8.64 16.67
C HIS A 32 12.63 9.36 15.57
N ASP A 33 12.57 10.69 15.61
CA ASP A 33 12.95 11.55 14.50
C ASP A 33 13.27 12.98 14.98
N ALA A 34 14.00 13.72 14.19
CA ALA A 34 14.24 15.16 14.42
C ALA A 34 12.99 16.03 14.09
N SER A 35 12.18 15.66 13.14
CA SER A 35 10.84 16.15 12.76
C SER A 35 10.50 15.92 11.27
N GLY A 36 11.49 15.66 10.42
CA GLY A 36 11.31 15.54 8.96
C GLY A 36 10.42 14.36 8.58
N CYS A 37 10.72 13.17 9.11
CA CYS A 37 9.94 11.97 8.83
C CYS A 37 8.52 12.04 9.40
N THR A 38 8.38 12.60 10.60
CA THR A 38 7.06 12.87 11.18
C THR A 38 6.26 13.85 10.32
N GLY A 39 6.91 14.92 9.84
CA GLY A 39 6.31 15.90 8.93
C GLY A 39 5.89 15.28 7.59
N ASN A 40 6.70 14.36 7.03
CA ASN A 40 6.35 13.62 5.83
C ASN A 40 5.10 12.75 6.05
N TYR A 41 5.10 11.93 7.11
CA TYR A 41 3.95 11.12 7.45
C TYR A 41 2.68 11.97 7.62
N THR A 42 2.77 13.02 8.43
CA THR A 42 1.61 13.86 8.74
C THR A 42 1.18 14.74 7.57
N GLY A 43 2.07 15.15 6.70
CA GLY A 43 1.77 16.08 5.60
C GLY A 43 1.39 15.40 4.30
N TYR A 44 1.82 14.15 4.07
CA TYR A 44 1.67 13.48 2.78
C TYR A 44 1.10 12.07 2.86
N ASP A 45 1.52 11.27 3.84
CA ASP A 45 1.26 9.83 3.82
C ASP A 45 -0.01 9.41 4.58
N GLU A 46 -0.58 10.29 5.43
CA GLU A 46 -1.79 9.99 6.19
C GLU A 46 -2.96 10.90 5.80
N PRO A 47 -3.95 10.39 5.06
CA PRO A 47 -5.12 11.18 4.65
C PRO A 47 -6.20 11.32 5.72
N ARG A 48 -6.17 10.50 6.78
CA ARG A 48 -7.25 10.38 7.77
C ARG A 48 -7.03 11.26 9.00
N TRP A 49 -6.95 12.58 8.86
CA TRP A 49 -6.63 13.50 9.96
C TRP A 49 -7.66 13.59 11.08
N TYR A 50 -8.91 13.21 10.83
CA TYR A 50 -9.98 13.32 11.78
C TYR A 50 -10.40 11.92 12.25
N GLY A 51 -10.54 11.76 13.59
CA GLY A 51 -10.98 10.51 14.19
C GLY A 51 -9.88 9.51 14.51
N ALA A 52 -8.61 9.95 14.56
CA ALA A 52 -7.50 9.10 14.99
C ALA A 52 -7.76 8.49 16.39
N GLY A 53 -7.57 7.18 16.52
CA GLY A 53 -7.53 6.49 17.80
C GLY A 53 -6.17 6.67 18.50
N ALA A 54 -5.11 6.85 17.71
CA ALA A 54 -3.75 7.04 18.19
C ALA A 54 -3.36 8.51 18.32
N ALA A 55 -2.53 8.79 19.31
CA ALA A 55 -1.76 10.03 19.39
C ALA A 55 -0.35 9.75 18.83
N ILE A 56 -0.01 10.42 17.72
CA ILE A 56 1.26 10.21 17.02
C ILE A 56 2.15 11.44 17.20
N PHE A 57 3.36 11.24 17.71
CA PHE A 57 4.31 12.29 18.08
C PHE A 57 5.65 12.15 17.35
N CYS A 58 6.28 13.31 17.14
CA CYS A 58 7.72 13.38 16.89
C CYS A 58 8.47 13.30 18.22
N SER A 59 9.49 12.45 18.34
CA SER A 59 10.35 12.41 19.53
C SER A 59 11.18 13.67 19.70
N ALA A 60 11.32 14.49 18.65
CA ALA A 60 12.15 15.67 18.57
C ALA A 60 13.63 15.37 18.97
N LEU A 61 14.20 14.37 18.28
CA LEU A 61 15.62 13.99 18.41
C LEU A 61 16.51 15.18 18.05
N ARG A 62 17.41 15.55 18.95
CA ARG A 62 18.40 16.60 18.72
C ARG A 62 19.79 16.00 18.53
N ASP A 63 20.70 16.74 17.94
CA ASP A 63 22.09 16.30 17.71
C ASP A 63 22.73 15.78 18.99
N ILE A 64 22.54 16.49 20.10
CA ILE A 64 23.09 16.08 21.39
C ILE A 64 22.49 14.76 21.89
N ASP A 65 21.20 14.54 21.68
CA ASP A 65 20.51 13.31 22.08
C ASP A 65 21.02 12.13 21.24
N ALA A 66 21.26 12.34 19.93
CA ALA A 66 21.83 11.34 19.03
C ALA A 66 23.27 10.97 19.36
N VAL A 67 24.08 11.94 19.79
CA VAL A 67 25.48 11.72 20.20
C VAL A 67 25.56 11.01 21.54
N MET A 68 24.70 11.36 22.49
CA MET A 68 24.72 10.81 23.85
C MET A 68 24.01 9.48 23.99
N GLY A 69 23.09 9.14 23.05
CA GLY A 69 22.26 7.94 23.16
C GLY A 69 21.29 8.00 24.34
N ASP A 70 20.60 9.13 24.53
CA ASP A 70 19.74 9.37 25.70
C ASP A 70 18.32 8.77 25.49
N ASP A 71 18.22 7.46 25.61
CA ASP A 71 16.95 6.72 25.54
C ASP A 71 16.01 7.07 26.70
N GLU A 72 16.55 7.39 27.88
CA GLU A 72 15.78 7.77 29.06
C GLU A 72 14.88 8.99 28.82
N LYS A 73 15.36 9.95 28.07
CA LYS A 73 14.60 11.13 27.70
C LYS A 73 13.39 10.78 26.84
N LEU A 74 13.55 9.87 25.87
CA LEU A 74 12.47 9.38 25.02
C LEU A 74 11.45 8.60 25.85
N ILE A 75 11.92 7.64 26.66
CA ILE A 75 11.09 6.84 27.56
C ILE A 75 10.29 7.74 28.52
N GLY A 76 10.94 8.71 29.13
CA GLY A 76 10.28 9.66 30.05
C GLY A 76 9.15 10.47 29.40
N ARG A 77 9.36 10.92 28.15
CA ARG A 77 8.32 11.62 27.37
C ARG A 77 7.16 10.71 27.00
N MET A 78 7.43 9.47 26.60
CA MET A 78 6.42 8.48 26.30
C MET A 78 5.57 8.13 27.53
N ILE A 79 6.22 7.94 28.70
CA ILE A 79 5.51 7.71 29.98
C ILE A 79 4.60 8.88 30.32
N ALA A 80 5.06 10.11 30.16
CA ALA A 80 4.24 11.31 30.40
C ALA A 80 3.01 11.33 29.47
N ALA A 81 3.24 11.10 28.16
CA ALA A 81 2.13 11.02 27.21
C ALA A 81 1.14 9.89 27.54
N CYS A 82 1.62 8.73 28.00
CA CYS A 82 0.74 7.62 28.43
C CYS A 82 -0.12 7.99 29.66
N ARG A 83 0.44 8.75 30.61
CA ARG A 83 -0.33 9.24 31.78
C ARG A 83 -1.44 10.21 31.39
N ASP A 84 -1.13 11.10 30.44
CA ASP A 84 -2.07 12.16 30.03
C ASP A 84 -3.19 11.64 29.13
N LEU A 85 -2.90 10.66 28.27
CA LEU A 85 -3.78 10.19 27.20
C LEU A 85 -4.48 8.85 27.51
N GLY A 86 -3.94 8.04 28.42
CA GLY A 86 -4.51 6.75 28.81
C GLY A 86 -4.62 5.73 27.67
N PRO A 87 -3.56 5.51 26.86
CA PRO A 87 -3.61 4.56 25.76
C PRO A 87 -3.71 3.11 26.27
N LYS A 88 -3.97 2.18 25.36
CA LYS A 88 -3.93 0.74 25.65
C LYS A 88 -2.64 0.06 25.18
N LEU A 89 -1.85 0.73 24.36
CA LEU A 89 -0.57 0.23 23.85
C LEU A 89 0.32 1.40 23.41
N THR A 90 1.60 1.09 23.22
CA THR A 90 2.60 2.06 22.77
C THR A 90 3.37 1.53 21.55
N ALA A 91 3.82 2.43 20.68
CA ALA A 91 4.69 2.07 19.57
C ALA A 91 5.83 3.08 19.39
N LEU A 92 7.00 2.56 19.12
CA LEU A 92 8.20 3.32 18.74
C LEU A 92 8.57 2.97 17.31
N VAL A 93 8.67 3.98 16.47
CA VAL A 93 8.90 3.84 15.04
C VAL A 93 10.23 4.50 14.71
N GLY A 94 11.18 3.73 14.21
CA GLY A 94 12.47 4.22 13.77
C GLY A 94 12.35 5.11 12.54
N SER A 95 13.40 5.89 12.30
CA SER A 95 13.57 6.69 11.09
C SER A 95 15.04 6.64 10.66
N PRO A 96 15.46 7.22 9.52
CA PRO A 96 16.84 7.11 9.06
C PRO A 96 17.89 7.51 10.09
N VAL A 97 17.68 8.62 10.81
CA VAL A 97 18.70 9.14 11.73
C VAL A 97 18.94 8.21 12.92
N PRO A 98 17.92 7.83 13.73
CA PRO A 98 18.15 6.92 14.85
C PRO A 98 18.71 5.57 14.41
N MET A 99 18.32 5.06 13.25
CA MET A 99 18.82 3.78 12.75
C MET A 99 20.31 3.86 12.34
N VAL A 100 20.74 5.00 11.79
CA VAL A 100 22.17 5.22 11.48
C VAL A 100 23.03 5.31 12.75
N VAL A 101 22.50 5.90 13.83
CA VAL A 101 23.22 6.00 15.11
C VAL A 101 23.09 4.74 15.97
N GLY A 102 22.31 3.74 15.54
CA GLY A 102 22.22 2.45 16.19
C GLY A 102 21.22 2.38 17.35
N SER A 103 20.17 3.20 17.34
CA SER A 103 19.10 3.14 18.32
C SER A 103 18.34 1.81 18.23
N ASP A 104 18.07 1.16 19.36
CA ASP A 104 17.32 -0.09 19.48
C ASP A 104 15.85 0.18 19.82
N MET A 105 15.00 0.35 18.80
CA MET A 105 13.58 0.62 19.01
C MET A 105 12.87 -0.51 19.78
N LYS A 106 13.30 -1.75 19.59
CA LYS A 106 12.71 -2.91 20.29
C LYS A 106 13.11 -2.95 21.75
N GLY A 107 14.38 -2.68 22.05
CA GLY A 107 14.88 -2.59 23.42
C GLY A 107 14.18 -1.47 24.19
N ILE A 108 14.08 -0.28 23.59
CA ILE A 108 13.38 0.88 24.19
C ILE A 108 11.90 0.56 24.41
N ALA A 109 11.20 -0.08 23.45
CA ALA A 109 9.81 -0.47 23.61
C ALA A 109 9.60 -1.50 24.72
N THR A 110 10.54 -2.46 24.88
CA THR A 110 10.53 -3.44 25.97
C THR A 110 10.64 -2.77 27.33
N GLU A 111 11.55 -1.81 27.47
CA GLU A 111 11.73 -1.02 28.70
C GLU A 111 10.49 -0.16 28.98
N LEU A 112 9.90 0.45 27.95
CA LEU A 112 8.68 1.21 28.08
C LEU A 112 7.50 0.34 28.54
N GLU A 113 7.35 -0.88 28.01
CA GLU A 113 6.36 -1.87 28.47
C GLU A 113 6.58 -2.21 29.93
N ALA A 114 7.82 -2.48 30.37
CA ALA A 114 8.14 -2.79 31.75
C ALA A 114 7.77 -1.68 32.73
N ARG A 115 7.93 -0.40 32.32
CA ARG A 115 7.64 0.77 33.17
C ARG A 115 6.16 1.19 33.16
N THR A 116 5.44 0.95 32.06
CA THR A 116 4.05 1.40 31.92
C THR A 116 3.04 0.29 32.17
N GLY A 117 3.43 -0.98 32.01
CA GLY A 117 2.54 -2.13 31.99
C GLY A 117 1.67 -2.21 30.70
N LEU A 118 1.90 -1.34 29.72
CA LEU A 118 1.18 -1.33 28.45
C LEU A 118 1.98 -2.12 27.39
N PRO A 119 1.32 -2.91 26.53
CA PRO A 119 2.01 -3.55 25.42
C PRO A 119 2.83 -2.55 24.59
N GLY A 120 4.11 -2.81 24.45
CA GLY A 120 5.08 -1.96 23.75
C GLY A 120 5.56 -2.60 22.45
N PHE A 121 5.58 -1.81 21.37
CA PHE A 121 6.05 -2.25 20.05
C PHE A 121 7.18 -1.36 19.57
N GLY A 122 8.28 -1.97 19.13
CA GLY A 122 9.42 -1.26 18.55
C GLY A 122 9.66 -1.72 17.11
N PHE A 123 9.84 -0.76 16.20
CA PHE A 123 10.05 -1.03 14.78
C PHE A 123 11.35 -0.34 14.32
N ASP A 124 12.32 -1.14 13.88
CA ASP A 124 13.60 -0.67 13.35
C ASP A 124 13.45 -0.25 11.87
N THR A 125 12.47 0.63 11.61
CA THR A 125 12.22 1.21 10.28
C THR A 125 13.31 2.20 9.92
N THR A 126 13.75 2.17 8.67
CA THR A 126 14.93 2.94 8.20
C THR A 126 14.58 4.07 7.25
N GLY A 127 13.34 4.13 6.75
CA GLY A 127 12.93 5.05 5.69
C GLY A 127 13.48 4.68 4.31
N THR A 128 14.18 3.54 4.17
CA THR A 128 14.74 3.06 2.91
C THR A 128 13.94 1.91 2.29
N ALA A 129 13.10 1.25 3.09
CA ALA A 129 12.09 0.32 2.62
C ALA A 129 10.76 1.07 2.39
N TYR A 130 9.85 0.46 1.63
CA TYR A 130 8.55 1.06 1.33
C TYR A 130 7.50 0.72 2.39
N TYR A 131 6.42 1.49 2.38
CA TYR A 131 5.33 1.44 3.36
C TYR A 131 4.76 0.03 3.61
N ASP A 132 4.64 -0.78 2.57
CA ASP A 132 4.07 -2.13 2.63
C ASP A 132 4.88 -3.07 3.54
N ARG A 133 6.20 -2.87 3.64
CA ARG A 133 7.05 -3.57 4.60
C ARG A 133 6.76 -3.14 6.03
N GLY A 134 6.56 -1.83 6.24
CA GLY A 134 6.15 -1.30 7.54
C GLY A 134 4.76 -1.81 7.96
N VAL A 135 3.78 -1.76 7.04
CA VAL A 135 2.43 -2.28 7.26
C VAL A 135 2.45 -3.75 7.65
N SER A 136 3.14 -4.57 6.87
CA SER A 136 3.18 -6.02 7.15
C SER A 136 3.88 -6.33 8.48
N ALA A 137 4.98 -5.65 8.80
CA ALA A 137 5.70 -5.83 10.07
C ALA A 137 4.81 -5.42 11.26
N ALA A 138 4.12 -4.29 11.17
CA ALA A 138 3.23 -3.80 12.22
C ALA A 138 2.03 -4.72 12.46
N LEU A 139 1.35 -5.14 11.38
CA LEU A 139 0.22 -6.06 11.49
C LEU A 139 0.63 -7.42 12.06
N ILE A 140 1.76 -7.98 11.62
CA ILE A 140 2.27 -9.26 12.16
C ILE A 140 2.56 -9.12 13.66
N ALA A 141 3.26 -8.06 14.09
CA ALA A 141 3.57 -7.83 15.50
C ALA A 141 2.29 -7.70 16.36
N LEU A 142 1.28 -6.96 15.86
CA LEU A 142 0.00 -6.82 16.53
C LEU A 142 -0.76 -8.16 16.60
N LEU A 143 -0.78 -8.93 15.52
CA LEU A 143 -1.42 -10.25 15.48
C LEU A 143 -0.70 -11.25 16.36
N GLU A 144 0.63 -11.25 16.42
CA GLU A 144 1.41 -12.08 17.35
C GLU A 144 1.05 -11.81 18.82
N ARG A 145 0.79 -10.54 19.13
CA ARG A 145 0.47 -10.12 20.50
C ARG A 145 -0.98 -10.33 20.90
N PHE A 146 -1.92 -10.12 19.98
CA PHE A 146 -3.34 -10.01 20.32
C PHE A 146 -4.22 -11.11 19.70
N ALA A 147 -3.84 -11.71 18.56
CA ALA A 147 -4.70 -12.69 17.92
C ALA A 147 -4.79 -13.98 18.74
N GLU A 148 -6.02 -14.38 19.03
CA GLU A 148 -6.31 -15.58 19.78
C GLU A 148 -6.62 -16.73 18.81
N PRO A 149 -5.96 -17.90 18.94
CA PRO A 149 -6.35 -19.07 18.18
C PRO A 149 -7.82 -19.40 18.42
N SER A 150 -8.62 -19.36 17.38
CA SER A 150 -10.08 -19.55 17.46
C SER A 150 -10.54 -20.50 16.36
N PRO A 151 -11.60 -21.28 16.60
CA PRO A 151 -12.24 -22.04 15.54
C PRO A 151 -12.69 -21.12 14.41
N SER A 152 -12.51 -21.58 13.19
CA SER A 152 -12.99 -20.86 12.00
C SER A 152 -14.51 -20.75 12.02
N VAL A 153 -15.02 -19.53 11.84
CA VAL A 153 -16.47 -19.27 11.74
C VAL A 153 -16.90 -19.42 10.29
N PRO A 154 -17.92 -20.24 9.99
CA PRO A 154 -18.42 -20.42 8.64
C PRO A 154 -18.91 -19.10 8.02
N ASN A 155 -18.73 -18.95 6.72
CA ASN A 155 -19.20 -17.81 5.94
C ASN A 155 -18.69 -16.44 6.39
N THR A 156 -17.46 -16.41 6.92
CA THR A 156 -16.79 -15.19 7.37
C THR A 156 -15.49 -14.94 6.62
N VAL A 157 -15.11 -13.67 6.49
CA VAL A 157 -13.84 -13.25 5.91
C VAL A 157 -13.13 -12.22 6.76
N GLY A 158 -11.80 -12.21 6.69
CA GLY A 158 -10.97 -11.10 7.15
C GLY A 158 -10.45 -10.30 5.95
N ILE A 159 -10.59 -8.98 5.91
CA ILE A 159 -9.93 -8.13 4.91
C ILE A 159 -8.56 -7.73 5.46
N VAL A 160 -7.49 -8.04 4.75
CA VAL A 160 -6.11 -7.90 5.26
C VAL A 160 -5.29 -6.98 4.36
N GLY A 161 -4.66 -5.98 4.98
CA GLY A 161 -3.81 -5.02 4.28
C GLY A 161 -4.57 -3.89 3.59
N ALA A 162 -5.74 -3.53 4.11
CA ALA A 162 -6.47 -2.36 3.68
C ALA A 162 -5.84 -1.11 4.29
N THR A 163 -4.92 -0.45 3.59
CA THR A 163 -4.26 0.76 4.07
C THR A 163 -4.71 1.99 3.29
N PRO A 164 -4.70 3.19 3.89
CA PRO A 164 -4.96 4.41 3.16
C PRO A 164 -3.89 4.72 2.12
N LEU A 165 -2.67 4.17 2.27
CA LEU A 165 -1.60 4.27 1.29
C LEU A 165 -1.91 3.52 -0.01
N ASP A 166 -2.79 2.49 0.07
CA ASP A 166 -3.31 1.75 -1.08
C ASP A 166 -4.68 2.26 -1.55
N PHE A 167 -5.56 2.66 -0.61
CA PHE A 167 -6.99 2.90 -0.87
C PHE A 167 -7.45 4.32 -0.52
N ALA A 168 -6.54 5.24 -0.26
CA ALA A 168 -6.80 6.66 0.02
C ALA A 168 -7.95 6.89 1.02
N ASP A 169 -9.14 7.25 0.54
CA ASP A 169 -10.34 7.56 1.33
C ASP A 169 -11.09 6.32 1.86
N GLY A 170 -10.64 5.11 1.54
CA GLY A 170 -11.25 3.86 1.97
C GLY A 170 -12.57 3.49 1.32
N VAL A 171 -13.08 4.28 0.39
CA VAL A 171 -14.39 4.01 -0.27
C VAL A 171 -14.40 2.65 -0.97
N ASP A 172 -13.29 2.23 -1.58
CA ASP A 172 -13.23 0.92 -2.24
C ASP A 172 -13.28 -0.24 -1.24
N ILE A 173 -12.73 -0.08 -0.05
CA ILE A 173 -12.87 -1.09 1.01
C ILE A 173 -14.32 -1.18 1.50
N HIS A 174 -15.00 -0.05 1.67
CA HIS A 174 -16.44 -0.06 1.98
C HIS A 174 -17.27 -0.71 0.86
N ASN A 175 -16.97 -0.40 -0.41
CA ASN A 175 -17.63 -1.05 -1.54
C ASN A 175 -17.41 -2.58 -1.56
N LEU A 176 -16.23 -3.05 -1.15
CA LEU A 176 -15.97 -4.49 -1.01
C LEU A 176 -16.77 -5.09 0.15
N GLN A 177 -16.82 -4.40 1.30
CA GLN A 177 -17.63 -4.81 2.45
C GLN A 177 -19.13 -4.89 2.08
N ASP A 178 -19.66 -3.90 1.40
CA ASP A 178 -21.05 -3.89 0.92
C ASP A 178 -21.30 -5.08 -0.02
N ALA A 179 -20.41 -5.32 -0.98
CA ALA A 179 -20.54 -6.44 -1.92
C ALA A 179 -20.47 -7.82 -1.24
N LEU A 180 -19.73 -7.96 -0.14
CA LEU A 180 -19.70 -9.15 0.72
C LEU A 180 -21.02 -9.29 1.49
N GLN A 181 -21.47 -8.22 2.13
CA GLN A 181 -22.71 -8.19 2.91
C GLN A 181 -23.94 -8.52 2.05
N GLU A 182 -24.04 -7.99 0.82
CA GLU A 182 -25.10 -8.31 -0.14
C GLU A 182 -25.20 -9.82 -0.46
N ARG A 183 -24.08 -10.55 -0.27
CA ARG A 183 -23.99 -12.01 -0.48
C ARG A 183 -24.07 -12.82 0.82
N GLY A 184 -24.36 -12.15 1.93
CA GLY A 184 -24.46 -12.76 3.24
C GLY A 184 -23.12 -13.21 3.82
N VAL A 185 -21.99 -12.70 3.33
CA VAL A 185 -20.64 -12.98 3.87
C VAL A 185 -20.31 -11.93 4.93
N GLU A 186 -20.00 -12.38 6.14
CA GLU A 186 -19.66 -11.51 7.27
C GLU A 186 -18.17 -11.16 7.26
N VAL A 187 -17.84 -9.89 7.50
CA VAL A 187 -16.46 -9.44 7.67
C VAL A 187 -16.11 -9.42 9.17
N THR A 188 -15.20 -10.30 9.60
CA THR A 188 -14.78 -10.39 11.00
C THR A 188 -13.83 -9.27 11.41
N ALA A 189 -12.98 -8.84 10.49
CA ALA A 189 -12.00 -7.76 10.70
C ALA A 189 -11.59 -7.14 9.35
N THR A 190 -11.33 -5.83 9.35
CA THR A 190 -10.66 -5.13 8.25
C THR A 190 -9.35 -4.58 8.79
N LEU A 191 -8.23 -5.30 8.56
CA LEU A 191 -6.95 -4.98 9.18
C LEU A 191 -6.21 -3.88 8.41
N ALA A 192 -5.69 -2.93 9.15
CA ALA A 192 -4.94 -1.72 8.82
C ALA A 192 -5.79 -0.46 8.55
N MET A 193 -7.12 -0.56 8.45
CA MET A 193 -7.98 0.61 8.33
C MET A 193 -9.37 0.33 8.91
N GLY A 194 -9.82 1.19 9.85
CA GLY A 194 -11.14 1.07 10.46
C GLY A 194 -11.28 -0.15 11.38
N TYR A 195 -10.29 -0.44 12.21
CA TYR A 195 -10.26 -1.61 13.09
C TYR A 195 -9.86 -1.25 14.53
N ASP A 196 -10.09 -2.18 15.43
CA ASP A 196 -9.78 -2.05 16.84
C ASP A 196 -9.05 -3.29 17.41
N LEU A 197 -8.75 -3.26 18.71
CA LEU A 197 -8.06 -4.39 19.37
C LEU A 197 -8.92 -5.67 19.40
N GLU A 198 -10.24 -5.55 19.38
CA GLU A 198 -11.13 -6.70 19.34
C GLU A 198 -11.12 -7.37 17.97
N ALA A 199 -11.04 -6.59 16.90
CA ALA A 199 -10.83 -7.10 15.55
C ALA A 199 -9.52 -7.89 15.44
N LEU A 200 -8.44 -7.41 16.08
CA LEU A 200 -7.17 -8.16 16.13
C LEU A 200 -7.31 -9.49 16.86
N ARG A 201 -8.01 -9.53 18.03
CA ARG A 201 -8.23 -10.78 18.77
C ARG A 201 -8.96 -11.82 17.93
N ARG A 202 -9.99 -11.39 17.21
CA ARG A 202 -10.86 -12.25 16.39
C ARG A 202 -10.29 -12.55 15.00
N ALA A 203 -9.16 -11.95 14.60
CA ALA A 203 -8.63 -12.08 13.25
C ALA A 203 -8.39 -13.53 12.80
N ALA A 204 -8.03 -14.44 13.75
CA ALA A 204 -7.82 -15.85 13.46
C ALA A 204 -9.12 -16.64 13.24
N SER A 205 -10.31 -16.08 13.55
CA SER A 205 -11.60 -16.78 13.41
C SER A 205 -12.17 -16.73 11.99
N ALA A 206 -11.63 -15.91 11.10
CA ALA A 206 -12.09 -15.81 9.73
C ALA A 206 -11.93 -17.16 8.98
N ARG A 207 -12.93 -17.52 8.16
CA ARG A 207 -12.89 -18.71 7.30
C ARG A 207 -11.88 -18.54 6.17
N VAL A 208 -11.82 -17.34 5.58
CA VAL A 208 -10.91 -16.98 4.49
C VAL A 208 -10.40 -15.55 4.70
N ASN A 209 -9.11 -15.30 4.47
CA ASN A 209 -8.56 -13.95 4.44
C ASN A 209 -8.56 -13.40 3.01
N LEU A 210 -9.00 -12.17 2.84
CA LEU A 210 -8.93 -11.42 1.57
C LEU A 210 -7.71 -10.51 1.62
N ALA A 211 -6.63 -10.90 0.93
CA ALA A 211 -5.42 -10.10 0.82
C ALA A 211 -5.59 -9.07 -0.29
N VAL A 212 -5.82 -7.80 0.09
CA VAL A 212 -6.18 -6.72 -0.85
C VAL A 212 -5.01 -5.87 -1.31
N SER A 213 -3.82 -6.09 -0.75
CA SER A 213 -2.56 -5.43 -1.10
C SER A 213 -1.38 -6.38 -0.92
N ARG A 214 -0.18 -5.99 -1.36
CA ARG A 214 1.04 -6.75 -1.14
C ARG A 214 1.35 -6.90 0.35
N ALA A 215 1.12 -5.86 1.14
CA ALA A 215 1.20 -5.95 2.59
C ALA A 215 0.22 -6.99 3.14
N GLY A 216 -1.02 -6.95 2.67
CA GLY A 216 -2.06 -7.94 3.00
C GLY A 216 -1.69 -9.36 2.60
N PHE A 217 -1.06 -9.54 1.45
CA PHE A 217 -0.54 -10.85 1.02
C PHE A 217 0.51 -11.40 2.01
N LEU A 218 1.49 -10.59 2.40
CA LEU A 218 2.55 -10.98 3.33
C LEU A 218 1.97 -11.40 4.69
N VAL A 219 1.03 -10.61 5.21
CA VAL A 219 0.33 -10.91 6.47
C VAL A 219 -0.55 -12.16 6.34
N SER A 220 -1.32 -12.29 5.26
CA SER A 220 -2.18 -13.46 5.04
C SER A 220 -1.37 -14.76 4.89
N LYS A 221 -0.20 -14.68 4.24
CA LYS A 221 0.74 -15.81 4.14
C LYS A 221 1.29 -16.20 5.51
N TRP A 222 1.57 -15.23 6.38
CA TRP A 222 1.96 -15.48 7.77
C TRP A 222 0.79 -16.08 8.56
N MET A 223 -0.44 -15.56 8.45
CA MET A 223 -1.64 -16.09 9.11
C MET A 223 -1.96 -17.54 8.66
N TYR A 224 -1.78 -17.85 7.38
CA TYR A 224 -1.95 -19.22 6.87
C TYR A 224 -0.97 -20.19 7.55
N ARG A 225 0.31 -19.82 7.69
CA ARG A 225 1.30 -20.63 8.38
C ARG A 225 1.03 -20.76 9.87
N ARG A 226 0.50 -19.73 10.51
CA ARG A 226 0.31 -19.65 11.96
C ARG A 226 -1.01 -20.24 12.44
N PHE A 227 -2.09 -20.01 11.70
CA PHE A 227 -3.46 -20.37 12.06
C PHE A 227 -4.13 -21.34 11.08
N GLY A 228 -3.56 -21.58 9.91
CA GLY A 228 -4.16 -22.40 8.87
C GLY A 228 -5.27 -21.69 8.07
N THR A 229 -5.49 -20.41 8.26
CA THR A 229 -6.53 -19.64 7.57
C THR A 229 -6.14 -19.42 6.11
N PRO A 230 -6.83 -20.02 5.12
CA PRO A 230 -6.53 -19.81 3.71
C PRO A 230 -6.83 -18.38 3.28
N TYR A 231 -6.25 -17.94 2.15
CA TYR A 231 -6.47 -16.60 1.66
C TYR A 231 -6.73 -16.55 0.16
N LEU A 232 -7.56 -15.56 -0.23
CA LEU A 232 -7.75 -15.13 -1.60
C LEU A 232 -7.02 -13.79 -1.79
N CYS A 233 -5.99 -13.77 -2.63
CA CYS A 233 -5.22 -12.57 -2.91
C CYS A 233 -5.63 -11.98 -4.25
N GLY A 234 -6.04 -10.71 -4.24
CA GLY A 234 -6.48 -9.94 -5.41
C GLY A 234 -7.63 -9.00 -5.08
N LEU A 235 -8.02 -8.20 -6.06
CA LEU A 235 -9.13 -7.25 -5.99
C LEU A 235 -10.12 -7.51 -7.13
N PRO A 236 -11.43 -7.44 -6.88
CA PRO A 236 -12.45 -7.62 -7.91
C PRO A 236 -12.69 -6.33 -8.71
N MET A 237 -11.68 -5.90 -9.49
CA MET A 237 -11.78 -4.75 -10.37
C MET A 237 -12.57 -5.10 -11.64
N GLY A 238 -13.71 -4.43 -11.87
CA GLY A 238 -14.59 -4.71 -12.98
C GLY A 238 -15.74 -5.67 -12.66
N ALA A 239 -16.81 -5.62 -13.45
CA ALA A 239 -18.02 -6.36 -13.20
C ALA A 239 -17.87 -7.88 -13.40
N ALA A 240 -17.19 -8.30 -14.46
CA ALA A 240 -16.92 -9.71 -14.73
C ALA A 240 -15.89 -10.27 -13.72
N SER A 241 -14.86 -9.49 -13.38
CA SER A 241 -13.87 -9.84 -12.36
C SER A 241 -14.53 -10.01 -10.99
N LEU A 242 -15.49 -9.17 -10.63
CA LEU A 242 -16.26 -9.30 -9.39
C LEU A 242 -17.00 -10.65 -9.32
N LYS A 243 -17.62 -11.06 -10.42
CA LYS A 243 -18.31 -12.36 -10.49
C LYS A 243 -17.35 -13.52 -10.30
N ALA A 244 -16.21 -13.52 -11.00
CA ALA A 244 -15.19 -14.56 -10.89
C ALA A 244 -14.57 -14.60 -9.48
N TYR A 245 -14.34 -13.44 -8.88
CA TYR A 245 -13.81 -13.32 -7.52
C TYR A 245 -14.75 -13.98 -6.50
N PHE A 246 -16.05 -13.69 -6.57
CA PHE A 246 -17.04 -14.29 -5.66
C PHE A 246 -17.30 -15.77 -5.91
N GLN A 247 -17.14 -16.26 -7.14
CA GLN A 247 -17.15 -17.71 -7.42
C GLN A 247 -15.97 -18.40 -6.71
N ALA A 248 -14.76 -17.87 -6.83
CA ALA A 248 -13.59 -18.41 -6.15
C ALA A 248 -13.75 -18.35 -4.62
N LEU A 249 -14.22 -17.20 -4.09
CA LEU A 249 -14.46 -17.03 -2.66
C LEU A 249 -15.51 -18.00 -2.14
N GLY A 250 -16.64 -18.19 -2.86
CA GLY A 250 -17.69 -19.14 -2.48
C GLY A 250 -17.16 -20.57 -2.32
N ALA A 251 -16.42 -21.05 -3.32
CA ALA A 251 -15.78 -22.38 -3.26
C ALA A 251 -14.79 -22.51 -2.09
N MET A 252 -14.06 -21.42 -1.71
CA MET A 252 -13.19 -21.43 -0.53
C MET A 252 -13.98 -21.46 0.78
N LEU A 253 -15.07 -20.70 0.88
CA LEU A 253 -15.94 -20.67 2.06
C LEU A 253 -16.62 -22.03 2.31
N GLU A 254 -17.04 -22.72 1.26
CA GLU A 254 -17.62 -24.06 1.30
C GLU A 254 -16.59 -25.15 1.55
N GLY A 255 -15.30 -24.84 1.44
CA GLY A 255 -14.19 -25.77 1.66
C GLY A 255 -13.86 -26.64 0.44
N GLU A 256 -14.43 -26.36 -0.71
CA GLU A 256 -14.08 -27.04 -1.97
C GLU A 256 -12.66 -26.67 -2.44
N LEU A 257 -12.20 -25.47 -2.09
CA LEU A 257 -10.85 -24.96 -2.37
C LEU A 257 -10.17 -24.59 -1.04
N PRO A 258 -9.52 -25.54 -0.35
CA PRO A 258 -8.94 -25.31 0.97
C PRO A 258 -7.60 -24.53 0.93
N GLU A 259 -6.95 -24.50 -0.22
CA GLU A 259 -5.63 -23.89 -0.39
C GLU A 259 -5.73 -22.39 -0.77
N PRO A 260 -4.71 -21.59 -0.43
CA PRO A 260 -4.61 -20.20 -0.86
C PRO A 260 -4.72 -20.01 -2.37
N ARG A 261 -5.38 -18.95 -2.80
CA ARG A 261 -5.52 -18.57 -4.21
C ARG A 261 -5.02 -17.16 -4.46
N ILE A 262 -4.41 -16.97 -5.62
CA ILE A 262 -3.87 -15.69 -6.08
C ILE A 262 -4.41 -15.40 -7.46
N LEU A 263 -5.02 -14.24 -7.63
CA LEU A 263 -5.54 -13.75 -8.91
C LEU A 263 -4.48 -12.90 -9.60
N LYS A 264 -3.90 -13.38 -10.70
CA LYS A 264 -2.79 -12.72 -11.40
C LYS A 264 -3.07 -12.41 -12.87
N GLY A 265 -4.10 -13.00 -13.46
CA GLY A 265 -4.35 -12.95 -14.90
C GLY A 265 -3.45 -13.90 -15.70
N GLU A 266 -3.28 -13.60 -16.98
CA GLU A 266 -2.47 -14.40 -17.91
C GLU A 266 -1.06 -13.82 -18.07
N PRO A 267 -0.05 -14.65 -18.35
CA PRO A 267 1.30 -14.18 -18.60
C PRO A 267 1.36 -13.38 -19.92
N PRO A 268 2.13 -12.27 -19.95
CA PRO A 268 2.33 -11.49 -21.16
C PRO A 268 3.24 -12.21 -22.17
N SER A 269 3.28 -11.68 -23.39
CA SER A 269 4.27 -12.02 -24.41
C SER A 269 5.68 -11.51 -24.03
N GLU A 270 6.69 -11.83 -24.86
CA GLU A 270 8.05 -11.29 -24.68
C GLU A 270 8.09 -9.76 -24.86
N HIS A 271 7.19 -9.21 -25.70
CA HIS A 271 7.05 -7.77 -25.97
C HIS A 271 5.64 -7.31 -25.65
N PRO A 272 5.31 -7.06 -24.38
CA PRO A 272 3.95 -6.74 -23.95
C PRO A 272 3.45 -5.42 -24.56
N GLU A 273 2.20 -5.43 -25.01
CA GLU A 273 1.54 -4.25 -25.55
C GLU A 273 1.19 -3.22 -24.45
N VAL A 274 0.90 -3.72 -23.25
CA VAL A 274 0.51 -2.89 -22.10
C VAL A 274 1.47 -3.11 -20.94
N LEU A 275 1.86 -2.02 -20.28
CA LEU A 275 2.59 -2.04 -19.01
C LEU A 275 1.75 -1.39 -17.92
N VAL A 276 1.46 -2.13 -16.84
CA VAL A 276 0.84 -1.60 -15.62
C VAL A 276 1.93 -1.40 -14.56
N VAL A 277 2.15 -0.16 -14.14
CA VAL A 277 3.17 0.19 -13.15
C VAL A 277 2.52 0.57 -11.84
N GLY A 278 2.78 -0.20 -10.77
CA GLY A 278 2.15 0.10 -9.49
C GLY A 278 2.45 -0.89 -8.35
N GLU A 279 1.53 -0.92 -7.41
CA GLU A 279 1.49 -1.90 -6.34
C GLU A 279 1.09 -3.27 -6.91
N GLN A 280 1.77 -4.33 -6.50
CA GLN A 280 1.73 -5.61 -7.23
C GLN A 280 0.35 -6.27 -7.26
N VAL A 281 -0.42 -6.22 -6.16
CA VAL A 281 -1.77 -6.82 -6.11
C VAL A 281 -2.76 -6.00 -6.92
N GLN A 282 -2.70 -4.67 -6.81
CA GLN A 282 -3.54 -3.76 -7.60
C GLN A 282 -3.20 -3.86 -9.09
N ALA A 283 -1.91 -3.90 -9.45
CA ALA A 283 -1.47 -4.04 -10.84
C ALA A 283 -1.93 -5.38 -11.45
N ASN A 284 -1.86 -6.48 -10.69
CA ASN A 284 -2.42 -7.76 -11.11
C ASN A 284 -3.95 -7.70 -11.30
N ALA A 285 -4.65 -6.99 -10.40
CA ALA A 285 -6.10 -6.82 -10.52
C ALA A 285 -6.48 -5.98 -11.75
N ILE A 286 -5.71 -4.94 -12.08
CA ILE A 286 -5.85 -4.17 -13.33
C ILE A 286 -5.62 -5.08 -14.53
N ARG A 287 -4.57 -5.91 -14.52
CA ARG A 287 -4.30 -6.90 -15.58
C ARG A 287 -5.48 -7.85 -15.79
N CYS A 288 -6.02 -8.42 -14.71
CA CYS A 288 -7.22 -9.26 -14.78
C CYS A 288 -8.42 -8.49 -15.36
N ALA A 289 -8.66 -7.26 -14.90
CA ALA A 289 -9.76 -6.43 -15.35
C ALA A 289 -9.64 -6.06 -16.84
N LEU A 290 -8.46 -5.65 -17.29
CA LEU A 290 -8.23 -5.33 -18.70
C LEU A 290 -8.48 -6.53 -19.61
N GLY A 291 -8.08 -7.73 -19.18
CA GLY A 291 -8.35 -8.97 -19.90
C GLY A 291 -9.84 -9.29 -19.96
N THR A 292 -10.52 -9.28 -18.82
CA THR A 292 -11.92 -9.74 -18.71
C THR A 292 -12.95 -8.73 -19.20
N GLU A 293 -12.71 -7.42 -18.96
CA GLU A 293 -13.68 -6.36 -19.28
C GLU A 293 -13.46 -5.72 -20.66
N PHE A 294 -12.19 -5.66 -21.10
CA PHE A 294 -11.79 -4.93 -22.31
C PHE A 294 -11.14 -5.80 -23.38
N GLY A 295 -10.88 -7.09 -23.09
CA GLY A 295 -10.26 -8.03 -24.05
C GLY A 295 -8.78 -7.77 -24.30
N VAL A 296 -8.10 -7.02 -23.45
CA VAL A 296 -6.65 -6.73 -23.56
C VAL A 296 -5.90 -7.76 -22.72
N CYS A 297 -5.12 -8.64 -23.37
CA CYS A 297 -4.50 -9.79 -22.70
C CYS A 297 -2.98 -9.72 -22.59
N ASP A 298 -2.31 -8.92 -23.40
CA ASP A 298 -0.84 -8.84 -23.43
C ASP A 298 -0.31 -7.73 -22.51
N ILE A 299 -0.29 -8.04 -21.19
CA ILE A 299 -0.07 -7.04 -20.12
C ILE A 299 1.03 -7.51 -19.19
N ALA A 300 2.14 -6.77 -19.12
CA ALA A 300 3.15 -6.92 -18.09
C ALA A 300 2.90 -6.01 -16.90
N VAL A 301 3.39 -6.42 -15.72
CA VAL A 301 3.35 -5.63 -14.49
C VAL A 301 4.77 -5.18 -14.11
N GLY A 302 4.89 -3.89 -13.79
CA GLY A 302 6.08 -3.27 -13.19
C GLY A 302 5.81 -2.92 -11.73
N CYS A 303 6.48 -3.61 -10.80
CA CYS A 303 6.31 -3.42 -9.36
C CYS A 303 7.27 -2.35 -8.86
N ILE A 304 6.77 -1.27 -8.27
CA ILE A 304 7.60 -0.14 -7.80
C ILE A 304 7.87 -0.17 -6.28
N PHE A 305 7.16 -0.98 -5.52
CA PHE A 305 7.36 -1.18 -4.07
C PHE A 305 8.06 -2.50 -3.75
N GLY A 306 8.68 -3.13 -4.77
CA GLY A 306 9.25 -4.46 -4.71
C GLY A 306 8.29 -5.54 -5.21
N MET A 307 8.84 -6.71 -5.51
CA MET A 307 8.11 -7.81 -6.13
C MET A 307 8.17 -9.07 -5.27
N GLU A 308 6.99 -9.67 -5.03
CA GLU A 308 6.88 -10.99 -4.42
C GLU A 308 6.77 -12.05 -5.53
N PRO A 309 7.64 -13.08 -5.53
CA PRO A 309 7.65 -14.08 -6.60
C PRO A 309 6.33 -14.81 -6.77
N ASP A 310 5.63 -15.10 -5.67
CA ASP A 310 4.34 -15.79 -5.71
C ASP A 310 3.24 -14.99 -6.42
N LEU A 311 3.36 -13.65 -6.43
CA LEU A 311 2.45 -12.73 -7.10
C LEU A 311 2.85 -12.41 -8.55
N ALA A 312 4.06 -12.75 -8.96
CA ALA A 312 4.58 -12.43 -10.27
C ALA A 312 4.17 -13.47 -11.34
N LEU A 313 4.12 -13.02 -12.58
CA LEU A 313 4.09 -13.84 -13.77
C LEU A 313 5.41 -13.68 -14.56
N PRO A 314 5.78 -14.64 -15.42
CA PRO A 314 6.90 -14.45 -16.34
C PRO A 314 6.71 -13.16 -17.16
N GLY A 315 7.76 -12.32 -17.24
CA GLY A 315 7.68 -11.00 -17.90
C GLY A 315 7.39 -9.83 -16.97
N ASP A 316 6.90 -10.06 -15.75
CA ASP A 316 6.78 -9.00 -14.74
C ASP A 316 8.16 -8.54 -14.24
N ARG A 317 8.26 -7.28 -13.81
CA ARG A 317 9.54 -6.63 -13.48
C ARG A 317 9.50 -5.97 -12.11
N ASP A 318 10.57 -6.14 -11.33
CA ASP A 318 10.84 -5.37 -10.12
C ASP A 318 11.56 -4.08 -10.50
N LEU A 319 10.88 -2.93 -10.38
CA LEU A 319 11.35 -1.62 -10.81
C LEU A 319 11.82 -0.82 -9.58
N ARG A 320 13.11 -0.86 -9.29
CA ARG A 320 13.71 -0.41 -8.03
C ARG A 320 14.06 1.07 -7.97
N ASP A 321 14.19 1.70 -9.14
CA ASP A 321 14.55 3.11 -9.23
C ASP A 321 13.89 3.79 -10.45
N GLU A 322 13.94 5.13 -10.47
CA GLU A 322 13.38 5.93 -11.55
C GLU A 322 13.92 5.54 -12.94
N ALA A 323 15.18 5.12 -13.03
CA ALA A 323 15.78 4.75 -14.31
C ALA A 323 15.21 3.42 -14.83
N GLU A 324 14.97 2.45 -13.93
CA GLU A 324 14.33 1.18 -14.30
C GLU A 324 12.87 1.40 -14.70
N ILE A 325 12.12 2.23 -13.96
CA ILE A 325 10.74 2.63 -14.30
C ILE A 325 10.72 3.30 -15.69
N ARG A 326 11.56 4.31 -15.90
CA ARG A 326 11.66 5.02 -17.18
C ARG A 326 11.99 4.08 -18.33
N ASN A 327 12.96 3.18 -18.15
CA ASN A 327 13.34 2.21 -19.18
C ASN A 327 12.21 1.23 -19.49
N ALA A 328 11.50 0.72 -18.49
CA ALA A 328 10.36 -0.17 -18.68
C ALA A 328 9.23 0.51 -19.47
N MET A 329 8.88 1.76 -19.09
CA MET A 329 7.83 2.53 -19.77
C MET A 329 8.15 2.90 -21.21
N ASN A 330 9.44 2.95 -21.59
CA ASN A 330 9.90 3.32 -22.94
C ASN A 330 10.46 2.12 -23.71
N SER A 331 10.25 0.88 -23.27
CA SER A 331 10.77 -0.33 -23.89
C SER A 331 9.83 -0.99 -24.89
N GLY A 332 8.81 -0.27 -25.39
CA GLY A 332 7.93 -0.74 -26.45
C GLY A 332 6.44 -0.87 -26.15
N PRO A 333 5.93 -0.71 -24.91
CA PRO A 333 4.48 -0.75 -24.70
C PRO A 333 3.80 0.41 -25.44
N SER A 334 2.63 0.14 -26.03
CA SER A 334 1.78 1.18 -26.65
C SER A 334 0.90 1.90 -25.63
N LEU A 335 0.67 1.25 -24.46
CA LEU A 335 -0.13 1.76 -23.37
C LEU A 335 0.58 1.54 -22.03
N VAL A 336 0.63 2.58 -21.22
CA VAL A 336 1.10 2.52 -19.83
C VAL A 336 -0.02 2.96 -18.88
N VAL A 337 -0.25 2.17 -17.84
CA VAL A 337 -1.16 2.49 -16.73
C VAL A 337 -0.33 2.67 -15.46
N GLY A 338 -0.48 3.80 -14.76
CA GLY A 338 0.30 4.04 -13.55
C GLY A 338 -0.03 5.37 -12.88
N ASP A 339 0.65 5.64 -11.78
CA ASP A 339 0.45 6.90 -11.06
C ASP A 339 0.75 8.12 -11.96
N PRO A 340 -0.06 9.20 -11.89
CA PRO A 340 0.14 10.41 -12.72
C PRO A 340 1.56 10.99 -12.65
N PHE A 341 2.26 10.84 -11.52
CA PHE A 341 3.64 11.33 -11.39
C PHE A 341 4.66 10.55 -12.21
N LEU A 342 4.28 9.37 -12.75
CA LEU A 342 5.14 8.61 -13.67
C LEU A 342 5.06 9.14 -15.12
N GLU A 343 3.98 9.83 -15.49
CA GLU A 343 3.77 10.30 -16.88
C GLU A 343 4.95 11.12 -17.45
N PRO A 344 5.63 12.00 -16.68
CA PRO A 344 6.79 12.75 -17.16
C PRO A 344 8.01 11.88 -17.53
N LEU A 345 8.03 10.62 -17.14
CA LEU A 345 9.10 9.68 -17.51
C LEU A 345 8.97 9.14 -18.94
N LEU A 346 7.79 9.24 -19.56
CA LEU A 346 7.58 8.88 -20.96
C LEU A 346 8.31 9.86 -21.88
N ARG A 347 8.99 9.31 -22.88
CA ARG A 347 9.73 10.06 -23.90
C ARG A 347 9.04 10.07 -25.24
N ASP A 348 8.22 9.05 -25.51
CA ASP A 348 7.50 8.85 -26.76
C ASP A 348 6.06 9.28 -26.58
N ASP A 349 5.68 10.34 -27.29
CA ASP A 349 4.32 10.89 -27.26
C ASP A 349 3.28 9.97 -27.92
N SER A 350 3.71 8.94 -28.64
CA SER A 350 2.82 7.93 -29.21
C SER A 350 2.34 6.90 -28.19
N VAL A 351 3.03 6.75 -27.06
CA VAL A 351 2.64 5.85 -25.98
C VAL A 351 1.50 6.47 -25.20
N LYS A 352 0.36 5.84 -25.19
CA LYS A 352 -0.80 6.32 -24.39
C LYS A 352 -0.54 6.11 -22.90
N PHE A 353 -0.80 7.14 -22.08
CA PHE A 353 -0.73 7.03 -20.62
C PHE A 353 -2.14 7.10 -20.01
N ILE A 354 -2.45 6.15 -19.11
CA ILE A 354 -3.67 6.16 -18.31
C ILE A 354 -3.30 6.37 -16.86
N PRO A 355 -3.67 7.52 -16.29
CA PRO A 355 -3.37 7.81 -14.89
C PRO A 355 -4.21 6.92 -13.97
N PHE A 356 -3.53 6.20 -13.09
CA PHE A 356 -4.11 5.41 -12.02
C PHE A 356 -3.43 5.81 -10.71
N PRO A 357 -4.02 6.77 -9.95
CA PRO A 357 -3.40 7.32 -8.76
C PRO A 357 -3.12 6.27 -7.69
N LEU A 358 -1.89 6.28 -7.18
CA LEU A 358 -1.44 5.48 -6.05
C LEU A 358 -1.10 6.44 -4.90
N TYR A 359 -1.84 6.36 -3.79
CA TYR A 359 -1.67 7.33 -2.71
C TYR A 359 -0.24 7.32 -2.15
N ALA A 360 0.40 6.14 -2.09
CA ALA A 360 1.80 6.01 -1.67
C ALA A 360 2.83 6.66 -2.63
N VAL A 361 2.43 7.14 -3.81
CA VAL A 361 3.27 7.84 -4.79
C VAL A 361 2.92 9.32 -4.83
N SER A 362 1.69 9.65 -5.22
CA SER A 362 1.26 11.04 -5.46
C SER A 362 0.54 11.69 -4.27
N SER A 363 0.18 10.91 -3.24
CA SER A 363 -0.49 11.42 -2.06
C SER A 363 -1.77 12.21 -2.43
N HIS A 364 -2.09 13.26 -1.67
CA HIS A 364 -3.16 14.20 -1.98
C HIS A 364 -2.81 15.17 -3.14
N GLN A 365 -1.61 15.11 -3.68
CA GLN A 365 -1.14 15.96 -4.79
C GLN A 365 -1.50 15.39 -6.16
N SER A 366 -2.13 14.21 -6.24
CA SER A 366 -2.57 13.65 -7.51
C SER A 366 -3.47 14.64 -8.27
N PRO A 367 -3.16 14.96 -9.54
CA PRO A 367 -3.98 15.83 -10.37
C PRO A 367 -5.27 15.14 -10.87
N VAL A 368 -5.41 13.86 -10.59
CA VAL A 368 -6.51 13.01 -11.03
C VAL A 368 -7.23 12.44 -9.81
N ALA A 369 -8.56 12.44 -9.84
CA ALA A 369 -9.35 11.80 -8.80
C ALA A 369 -9.07 10.29 -8.71
N PRO A 370 -9.18 9.68 -7.52
CA PRO A 370 -9.01 8.24 -7.34
C PRO A 370 -9.93 7.45 -8.29
N VAL A 371 -9.36 6.44 -8.94
CA VAL A 371 -10.14 5.47 -9.73
C VAL A 371 -10.85 4.54 -8.76
N ARG A 372 -12.15 4.30 -8.96
CA ARG A 372 -12.87 3.33 -8.14
C ARG A 372 -12.56 1.91 -8.59
N HIS A 373 -12.18 1.05 -7.64
CA HIS A 373 -11.60 -0.25 -7.94
C HIS A 373 -12.66 -1.35 -8.05
N ILE A 374 -13.69 -1.31 -7.19
CA ILE A 374 -14.57 -2.48 -6.98
C ILE A 374 -15.73 -2.54 -7.97
N GLY A 375 -15.85 -3.68 -8.66
CA GLY A 375 -16.98 -4.00 -9.54
C GLY A 375 -17.15 -3.06 -10.74
N GLY A 376 -18.36 -2.83 -11.21
CA GLY A 376 -18.68 -2.04 -12.39
C GLY A 376 -18.23 -0.57 -12.32
N ARG A 377 -17.97 -0.03 -11.13
CA ARG A 377 -17.44 1.33 -10.95
C ARG A 377 -16.05 1.47 -11.57
N PHE A 378 -15.24 0.41 -11.56
CA PHE A 378 -13.98 0.38 -12.29
C PHE A 378 -14.20 0.57 -13.79
N ASN A 379 -15.15 -0.16 -14.38
CA ASN A 379 -15.45 -0.07 -15.81
C ASN A 379 -15.84 1.36 -16.24
N GLU A 380 -16.66 2.04 -15.44
CA GLU A 380 -17.07 3.43 -15.68
C GLU A 380 -15.88 4.40 -15.61
N SER A 381 -15.11 4.34 -14.52
CA SER A 381 -13.95 5.19 -14.28
C SER A 381 -12.87 4.97 -15.33
N PHE A 382 -12.54 3.72 -15.62
CA PHE A 382 -11.48 3.36 -16.56
C PHE A 382 -11.88 3.64 -18.02
N SER A 383 -13.13 3.38 -18.41
CA SER A 383 -13.65 3.74 -19.73
C SER A 383 -13.62 5.24 -19.99
N ALA A 384 -13.87 6.05 -18.96
CA ALA A 384 -13.75 7.51 -19.06
C ALA A 384 -12.32 7.95 -19.32
N LEU A 385 -11.33 7.31 -18.65
CA LEU A 385 -9.90 7.56 -18.86
C LEU A 385 -9.41 7.11 -20.25
N LEU A 386 -9.88 5.93 -20.72
CA LEU A 386 -9.57 5.44 -22.07
C LEU A 386 -10.05 6.40 -23.18
N ARG A 387 -11.16 7.14 -22.97
CA ARG A 387 -11.74 8.07 -23.95
C ARG A 387 -11.13 9.48 -23.87
N ARG A 388 -10.37 9.82 -22.82
CA ARG A 388 -9.72 11.11 -22.73
C ARG A 388 -8.76 11.29 -23.89
N PRO A 389 -8.82 12.45 -24.61
CA PRO A 389 -7.77 12.81 -25.56
C PRO A 389 -6.44 12.87 -24.80
N ASP A 390 -5.38 12.36 -25.39
CA ASP A 390 -4.05 12.46 -24.80
C ASP A 390 -3.65 13.96 -24.77
N PRO A 391 -3.43 14.58 -23.60
CA PRO A 391 -3.06 15.99 -23.53
C PRO A 391 -1.75 16.32 -24.23
N ARG A 392 -0.94 15.31 -24.58
CA ARG A 392 0.30 15.45 -25.33
C ARG A 392 0.07 15.51 -26.85
N ALA A 393 -1.04 14.92 -27.34
CA ALA A 393 -1.39 14.97 -28.75
C ALA A 393 -1.61 16.40 -29.26
N ASP A 394 -2.13 17.30 -28.41
CA ASP A 394 -2.35 18.71 -28.75
C ASP A 394 -1.05 19.53 -28.81
N LYS A 395 0.01 19.14 -28.09
CA LYS A 395 1.31 19.82 -28.16
C LYS A 395 2.01 19.56 -29.50
N CYS A 396 1.84 18.39 -30.11
CA CYS A 396 2.40 18.07 -31.43
C CYS A 396 1.68 18.80 -32.57
N ALA A 397 0.40 19.13 -32.44
CA ALA A 397 -0.34 19.90 -33.46
C ALA A 397 0.10 21.37 -33.49
N GLY A 398 0.42 21.95 -32.33
CA GLY A 398 0.91 23.34 -32.22
C GLY A 398 2.36 23.54 -32.69
N ALA A 399 3.21 22.50 -32.61
CA ALA A 399 4.63 22.60 -32.99
C ALA A 399 4.88 22.51 -34.51
N ARG A 400 3.92 22.02 -35.28
CA ARG A 400 4.05 21.98 -36.77
C ARG A 400 3.70 23.27 -37.48
N GLY A 401 3.23 24.31 -36.76
CA GLY A 401 2.86 25.62 -37.30
C GLY A 401 3.84 26.75 -37.02
N ALA A 402 4.96 26.49 -36.32
CA ALA A 402 5.96 27.54 -36.09
C ALA A 402 6.98 27.54 -37.25
N GLU A 403 6.83 28.52 -38.16
CA GLU A 403 7.87 28.83 -39.16
C GLU A 403 9.20 29.17 -38.44
N PRO A 404 10.34 28.74 -38.98
CA PRO A 404 11.63 29.01 -38.37
C PRO A 404 11.91 30.53 -38.42
N VAL A 405 12.04 31.15 -37.25
CA VAL A 405 12.49 32.55 -37.13
C VAL A 405 13.91 32.63 -37.68
N PRO A 406 14.18 33.52 -38.69
CA PRO A 406 15.52 33.66 -39.26
C PRO A 406 16.46 34.28 -38.22
N ARG A 407 17.54 33.57 -37.90
CA ARG A 407 18.65 34.07 -37.07
C ARG A 407 19.31 35.22 -37.83
N LYS A 408 19.12 36.45 -37.37
CA LYS A 408 20.01 37.56 -37.74
C LYS A 408 21.30 37.42 -36.91
N LEU A 409 22.36 37.09 -37.63
CA LEU A 409 23.74 37.28 -37.20
C LEU A 409 24.05 38.81 -37.19
N SER A 410 24.41 39.34 -36.05
CA SER A 410 25.30 40.48 -35.91
C SER A 410 25.99 40.39 -34.54
#